data_8a8baaa1233afb9834b2123e1505fe8d
#
_entry.id   8a8baaa1233afb9834b2123e1505fe8d
#
_cell.length_a   1.000
_cell.length_b   1.000
_cell.length_c   1.000
_cell.angle_alpha   90.00
_cell.angle_beta   90.00
_cell.angle_gamma   90.00
#
_symmetry.space_group_name_H-M   'P 1'
#
loop_
_entity.id
_entity.type
_entity.pdbx_description
1 polymer ?
#
loop_
_entity_poly.entity_id
_entity_poly.type
_entity_poly.pdbx_seq_one_letter_code
_entity_poly.pdbx_strand_id
1 'polypeptide(L)'
;MKLQVSSRIAIYALLELAAKPDEQVSVAAIGEKYRISSHHLAKVMKVLSREGLVRSVRGAGGGSQFSGNARRVTLLDVIELFENFGSEDEQDKAGVATDEGRVLRHILDEIDDISRATFGSITIATMVKLLERHRGDHRRSAAGRAG
;
A
#
# COMPACT_ATOMS: atom_id res chain seq x y z
N MET A 1 7.79 -5.22 11.73
CA MET A 1 6.49 -4.61 11.33
C MET A 1 5.84 -5.44 10.23
N LYS A 2 4.57 -5.62 10.31
CA LYS A 2 3.81 -6.42 9.33
C LYS A 2 2.52 -5.69 8.96
N LEU A 3 2.41 -5.28 7.71
CA LEU A 3 1.15 -4.74 7.18
C LEU A 3 0.14 -5.88 6.95
N GLN A 4 -1.12 -5.59 7.11
CA GLN A 4 -2.21 -6.49 6.73
C GLN A 4 -2.16 -6.77 5.22
N VAL A 5 -2.67 -7.92 4.84
CA VAL A 5 -2.66 -8.36 3.42
C VAL A 5 -3.38 -7.37 2.52
N SER A 6 -4.53 -6.86 2.93
CA SER A 6 -5.29 -5.87 2.14
C SER A 6 -4.52 -4.57 1.92
N SER A 7 -3.81 -4.07 2.93
CA SER A 7 -2.96 -2.88 2.79
C SER A 7 -1.84 -3.10 1.77
N ARG A 8 -1.17 -4.26 1.81
CA ARG A 8 -0.13 -4.60 0.84
C ARG A 8 -0.68 -4.71 -0.58
N ILE A 9 -1.82 -5.38 -0.76
CA ILE A 9 -2.48 -5.50 -2.06
C ILE A 9 -2.84 -4.12 -2.61
N ALA A 10 -3.38 -3.25 -1.79
CA ALA A 10 -3.72 -1.88 -2.17
C ALA A 10 -2.49 -1.09 -2.66
N ILE A 11 -1.39 -1.18 -1.92
CA ILE A 11 -0.14 -0.53 -2.30
C ILE A 11 0.38 -1.07 -3.64
N TYR A 12 0.41 -2.40 -3.84
CA TYR A 12 0.84 -3.00 -5.10
C TYR A 12 -0.03 -2.55 -6.28
N ALA A 13 -1.36 -2.57 -6.10
CA ALA A 13 -2.28 -2.12 -7.15
C ALA A 13 -2.06 -0.64 -7.50
N LEU A 14 -1.94 0.24 -6.51
CA LEU A 14 -1.70 1.65 -6.75
C LEU A 14 -0.36 1.92 -7.42
N LEU A 15 0.69 1.20 -7.07
CA LEU A 15 2.00 1.32 -7.71
C LEU A 15 1.97 0.90 -9.18
N GLU A 16 1.27 -0.18 -9.51
CA GLU A 16 1.08 -0.59 -10.91
C GLU A 16 0.35 0.48 -11.72
N LEU A 17 -0.72 1.05 -11.17
CA LEU A 17 -1.51 2.06 -11.84
C LEU A 17 -0.80 3.43 -11.91
N ALA A 18 -0.14 3.84 -10.84
CA ALA A 18 0.56 5.12 -10.77
C ALA A 18 1.83 5.17 -11.62
N ALA A 19 2.47 4.03 -11.86
CA ALA A 19 3.63 3.92 -12.75
C ALA A 19 3.26 4.16 -14.23
N LYS A 20 1.98 3.96 -14.58
CA LYS A 20 1.45 4.11 -15.95
C LYS A 20 0.14 4.91 -15.91
N PRO A 21 0.18 6.19 -15.53
CA PRO A 21 -1.03 6.96 -15.21
C PRO A 21 -1.98 7.15 -16.40
N ASP A 22 -1.45 7.12 -17.63
CA ASP A 22 -2.22 7.31 -18.86
C ASP A 22 -2.69 6.00 -19.49
N GLU A 23 -2.32 4.86 -18.90
CA GLU A 23 -2.68 3.54 -19.40
C GLU A 23 -3.74 2.89 -18.54
N GLN A 24 -4.58 2.09 -19.18
CA GLN A 24 -5.48 1.17 -18.48
C GLN A 24 -4.72 -0.10 -18.12
N VAL A 25 -4.78 -0.50 -16.87
CA VAL A 25 -4.17 -1.73 -16.40
C VAL A 25 -5.26 -2.73 -16.03
N SER A 26 -5.17 -3.92 -16.58
CA SER A 26 -6.09 -5.01 -16.27
C SER A 26 -5.93 -5.43 -14.81
N VAL A 27 -7.05 -5.48 -14.08
CA VAL A 27 -7.08 -5.99 -12.71
C VAL A 27 -6.65 -7.47 -12.67
N ALA A 28 -7.03 -8.26 -13.68
CA ALA A 28 -6.60 -9.65 -13.82
C ALA A 28 -5.07 -9.76 -13.94
N ALA A 29 -4.43 -8.87 -14.69
CA ALA A 29 -2.96 -8.83 -14.82
C ALA A 29 -2.26 -8.51 -13.49
N ILE A 30 -2.83 -7.62 -12.68
CA ILE A 30 -2.34 -7.34 -11.31
C ILE A 30 -2.45 -8.59 -10.44
N GLY A 31 -3.60 -9.25 -10.46
CA GLY A 31 -3.83 -10.49 -9.72
C GLY A 31 -2.84 -11.59 -10.08
N GLU A 32 -2.55 -11.76 -11.35
CA GLU A 32 -1.59 -12.75 -11.85
C GLU A 32 -0.15 -12.40 -11.42
N LYS A 33 0.27 -11.15 -11.61
CA LYS A 33 1.62 -10.69 -11.25
C LYS A 33 1.94 -10.90 -9.78
N TYR A 34 1.02 -10.54 -8.91
CA TYR A 34 1.22 -10.60 -7.45
C TYR A 34 0.65 -11.86 -6.79
N ARG A 35 0.10 -12.78 -7.57
CA ARG A 35 -0.54 -14.02 -7.10
C ARG A 35 -1.64 -13.74 -6.07
N ILE A 36 -2.51 -12.81 -6.40
CA ILE A 36 -3.64 -12.40 -5.58
C ILE A 36 -4.92 -12.99 -6.16
N SER A 37 -5.78 -13.56 -5.31
CA SER A 37 -7.08 -14.04 -5.77
C SER A 37 -7.93 -12.90 -6.33
N SER A 38 -8.68 -13.17 -7.39
CA SER A 38 -9.57 -12.18 -8.02
C SER A 38 -10.60 -11.61 -7.05
N HIS A 39 -11.10 -12.45 -6.15
CA HIS A 39 -12.06 -12.04 -5.12
C HIS A 39 -11.46 -11.07 -4.11
N HIS A 40 -10.27 -11.33 -3.61
CA HIS A 40 -9.59 -10.44 -2.67
C HIS A 40 -9.19 -9.11 -3.33
N LEU A 41 -8.65 -9.19 -4.54
CA LEU A 41 -8.27 -7.99 -5.30
C LEU A 41 -9.49 -7.12 -5.62
N ALA A 42 -10.63 -7.73 -6.01
CA ALA A 42 -11.86 -7.00 -6.28
C ALA A 42 -12.35 -6.22 -5.04
N LYS A 43 -12.28 -6.80 -3.85
CA LYS A 43 -12.64 -6.13 -2.60
C LYS A 43 -11.75 -4.92 -2.33
N VAL A 44 -10.44 -5.07 -2.50
CA VAL A 44 -9.47 -3.99 -2.32
C VAL A 44 -9.71 -2.88 -3.35
N MET A 45 -9.86 -3.22 -4.62
CA MET A 45 -10.13 -2.25 -5.69
C MET A 45 -11.43 -1.49 -5.47
N LYS A 46 -12.46 -2.11 -4.90
CA LYS A 46 -13.72 -1.45 -4.54
C LYS A 46 -13.50 -0.36 -3.49
N VAL A 47 -12.69 -0.61 -2.47
CA VAL A 47 -12.32 0.39 -1.46
C VAL A 47 -11.56 1.54 -2.10
N LEU A 48 -10.53 1.26 -2.90
CA LEU A 48 -9.74 2.27 -3.58
C LEU A 48 -10.58 3.13 -4.54
N SER A 49 -11.53 2.52 -5.24
CA SER A 49 -12.45 3.23 -6.12
C SER A 49 -13.39 4.16 -5.34
N ARG A 50 -13.92 3.70 -4.22
CA ARG A 50 -14.77 4.51 -3.33
C ARG A 50 -14.04 5.74 -2.80
N GLU A 51 -12.76 5.60 -2.50
CA GLU A 51 -11.91 6.70 -2.03
C GLU A 51 -11.38 7.60 -3.17
N GLY A 52 -11.75 7.32 -4.41
CA GLY A 52 -11.35 8.11 -5.57
C GLY A 52 -9.88 7.94 -5.99
N LEU A 53 -9.20 6.90 -5.51
CA LEU A 53 -7.79 6.62 -5.82
C LEU A 53 -7.62 5.89 -7.14
N VAL A 54 -8.63 5.14 -7.55
CA VAL A 54 -8.68 4.44 -8.83
C VAL A 54 -10.03 4.64 -9.48
N ARG A 55 -10.07 4.51 -10.80
CA ARG A 55 -11.30 4.48 -11.60
C ARG A 55 -11.30 3.33 -12.56
N SER A 56 -12.47 2.75 -12.78
CA SER A 56 -12.66 1.73 -13.82
C SER A 56 -12.85 2.41 -15.17
N VAL A 57 -12.26 1.85 -16.22
CA VAL A 57 -12.43 2.28 -17.59
C VAL A 57 -13.09 1.15 -18.36
N ARG A 58 -14.25 1.44 -18.96
CA ARG A 58 -15.01 0.50 -19.79
C ARG A 58 -14.52 0.55 -21.25
N GLY A 59 -14.67 -0.56 -21.95
CA GLY A 59 -14.40 -0.68 -23.39
C GLY A 59 -13.53 -1.87 -23.73
N ALA A 60 -13.17 -2.05 -24.99
CA ALA A 60 -12.25 -3.08 -25.45
C ALA A 60 -10.90 -2.91 -24.75
N GLY A 61 -10.49 -3.91 -23.98
CA GLY A 61 -9.31 -3.82 -23.14
C GLY A 61 -9.51 -3.02 -21.85
N GLY A 62 -10.75 -2.96 -21.33
CA GLY A 62 -11.08 -2.27 -20.08
C GLY A 62 -10.21 -2.67 -18.91
N GLY A 63 -10.01 -1.76 -17.97
CA GLY A 63 -9.17 -1.95 -16.80
C GLY A 63 -9.37 -0.82 -15.81
N SER A 64 -8.35 -0.59 -15.01
CA SER A 64 -8.33 0.48 -14.02
C SER A 64 -7.21 1.48 -14.31
N GLN A 65 -7.44 2.71 -13.88
CA GLN A 65 -6.45 3.79 -13.91
C GLN A 65 -6.33 4.42 -12.54
N PHE A 66 -5.13 4.94 -12.25
CA PHE A 66 -4.92 5.79 -11.08
C PHE A 66 -5.63 7.13 -11.29
N SER A 67 -6.47 7.51 -10.33
CA SER A 67 -7.24 8.77 -10.39
C SER A 67 -6.92 9.73 -9.25
N GLY A 68 -6.04 9.34 -8.33
CA GLY A 68 -5.55 10.18 -7.25
C GLY A 68 -4.41 11.10 -7.68
N ASN A 69 -3.85 11.81 -6.71
CA ASN A 69 -2.64 12.60 -6.90
C ASN A 69 -1.46 11.86 -6.25
N ALA A 70 -0.60 11.24 -7.06
CA ALA A 70 0.53 10.44 -6.58
C ALA A 70 1.53 11.21 -5.71
N ARG A 71 1.61 12.53 -5.86
CA ARG A 71 2.47 13.40 -5.04
C ARG A 71 1.87 13.73 -3.66
N ARG A 72 0.59 13.50 -3.47
CA ARG A 72 -0.14 13.80 -2.23
C ARG A 72 -0.59 12.55 -1.49
N VAL A 73 -0.96 11.50 -2.20
CA VAL A 73 -1.37 10.23 -1.58
C VAL A 73 -0.15 9.58 -0.93
N THR A 74 -0.22 9.39 0.38
CA THR A 74 0.85 8.77 1.17
C THR A 74 0.56 7.29 1.43
N LEU A 75 1.59 6.54 1.84
CA LEU A 75 1.40 5.17 2.30
C LEU A 75 0.46 5.12 3.50
N LEU A 76 0.53 6.11 4.39
CA LEU A 76 -0.39 6.20 5.54
C LEU A 76 -1.85 6.28 5.08
N ASP A 77 -2.15 7.16 4.11
CA ASP A 77 -3.50 7.32 3.57
C ASP A 77 -4.07 5.99 3.07
N VAL A 78 -3.26 5.20 2.39
CA VAL A 78 -3.65 3.90 1.84
C VAL A 78 -3.83 2.86 2.95
N ILE A 79 -2.87 2.78 3.86
CA ILE A 79 -2.88 1.78 4.95
C ILE A 79 -4.09 1.99 5.86
N GLU A 80 -4.42 3.22 6.21
CA GLU A 80 -5.56 3.56 7.08
C GLU A 80 -6.95 3.21 6.49
N LEU A 81 -7.03 2.91 5.19
CA LEU A 81 -8.26 2.40 4.58
C LEU A 81 -8.56 0.95 4.99
N PHE A 82 -7.56 0.20 5.43
CA PHE A 82 -7.66 -1.24 5.67
C PHE A 82 -7.28 -1.67 7.08
N GLU A 83 -6.53 -0.86 7.80
CA GLU A 83 -6.11 -1.16 9.16
C GLU A 83 -6.08 0.11 10.03
N ASN A 84 -6.36 -0.07 11.30
CA ASN A 84 -6.29 1.02 12.27
C ASN A 84 -4.97 0.93 13.04
N PHE A 85 -4.17 1.97 12.99
CA PHE A 85 -3.05 2.14 13.90
C PHE A 85 -3.58 2.48 15.30
N GLY A 86 -3.07 1.82 16.32
CA GLY A 86 -3.43 2.11 17.71
C GLY A 86 -4.81 1.61 18.15
N SER A 87 -5.52 0.83 17.33
CA SER A 87 -6.70 0.12 17.79
C SER A 87 -6.27 -1.07 18.65
N GLU A 88 -6.64 -1.02 19.92
CA GLU A 88 -6.53 -2.19 20.79
C GLU A 88 -7.39 -3.31 20.21
N ASP A 89 -6.79 -4.48 20.04
CA ASP A 89 -7.58 -5.69 19.92
C ASP A 89 -8.39 -5.82 21.22
N GLU A 90 -9.70 -5.91 21.12
CA GLU A 90 -10.57 -6.07 22.31
C GLU A 90 -10.19 -7.29 23.16
N GLN A 91 -9.37 -8.18 22.61
CA GLN A 91 -8.88 -9.38 23.26
C GLN A 91 -7.66 -9.14 24.17
N ASP A 92 -6.98 -8.00 24.04
CA ASP A 92 -5.74 -7.73 24.79
C ASP A 92 -5.96 -6.81 25.99
N LYS A 93 -7.00 -7.13 26.79
CA LYS A 93 -7.30 -6.36 28.01
C LYS A 93 -6.48 -6.81 29.23
N ALA A 94 -5.64 -7.83 29.06
CA ALA A 94 -4.82 -8.34 30.16
C ALA A 94 -3.78 -7.29 30.58
N GLY A 95 -3.78 -6.98 31.89
CA GLY A 95 -2.80 -6.09 32.49
C GLY A 95 -2.97 -4.59 32.21
N VAL A 96 -3.89 -4.17 31.35
CA VAL A 96 -4.06 -2.76 30.93
C VAL A 96 -4.27 -1.79 32.10
N ALA A 97 -4.93 -2.23 33.15
CA ALA A 97 -5.20 -1.41 34.35
C ALA A 97 -4.01 -1.32 35.31
N THR A 98 -2.94 -2.08 35.08
CA THR A 98 -1.73 -2.06 35.92
C THR A 98 -0.77 -0.93 35.54
N ASP A 99 0.20 -0.61 36.37
CA ASP A 99 1.24 0.35 36.07
C ASP A 99 2.12 -0.14 34.91
N GLU A 100 2.44 -1.42 34.89
CA GLU A 100 3.17 -2.08 33.81
C GLU A 100 2.44 -1.97 32.48
N GLY A 101 1.13 -2.20 32.48
CA GLY A 101 0.29 -2.07 31.29
C GLY A 101 0.26 -0.63 30.76
N ARG A 102 0.18 0.36 31.65
CA ARG A 102 0.22 1.78 31.25
C ARG A 102 1.57 2.18 30.65
N VAL A 103 2.68 1.72 31.25
CA VAL A 103 4.02 1.99 30.72
C VAL A 103 4.20 1.34 29.35
N LEU A 104 3.79 0.07 29.20
CA LEU A 104 3.87 -0.63 27.91
C LEU A 104 3.04 0.08 26.84
N ARG A 105 1.82 0.49 27.17
CA ARG A 105 0.95 1.26 26.26
C ARG A 105 1.63 2.53 25.79
N HIS A 106 2.20 3.31 26.69
CA HIS A 106 2.90 4.55 26.33
C HIS A 106 4.01 4.30 25.30
N ILE A 107 4.79 3.22 25.47
CA ILE A 107 5.84 2.85 24.51
C ILE A 107 5.25 2.44 23.18
N LEU A 108 4.16 1.68 23.15
CA LEU A 108 3.51 1.25 21.91
C LEU A 108 2.89 2.44 21.16
N ASP A 109 2.29 3.39 21.88
CA ASP A 109 1.75 4.62 21.32
C ASP A 109 2.86 5.46 20.63
N GLU A 110 4.04 5.58 21.27
CA GLU A 110 5.20 6.26 20.67
C GLU A 110 5.67 5.55 19.37
N ILE A 111 5.68 4.22 19.34
CA ILE A 111 6.05 3.44 18.15
C ILE A 111 5.04 3.67 17.04
N ASP A 112 3.76 3.68 17.37
CA ASP A 112 2.69 3.95 16.42
C ASP A 112 2.81 5.36 15.85
N ASP A 113 3.07 6.37 16.66
CA ASP A 113 3.26 7.75 16.22
C ASP A 113 4.46 7.88 15.26
N ILE A 114 5.58 7.22 15.54
CA ILE A 114 6.74 7.18 14.66
C ILE A 114 6.41 6.49 13.33
N SER A 115 5.68 5.38 13.40
CA SER A 115 5.26 4.64 12.22
C SER A 115 4.32 5.47 11.34
N ARG A 116 3.34 6.16 11.94
CA ARG A 116 2.41 7.06 11.24
C ARG A 116 3.18 8.21 10.57
N ALA A 117 4.10 8.84 11.26
CA ALA A 117 4.92 9.91 10.71
C ALA A 117 5.75 9.43 9.52
N THR A 118 6.35 8.27 9.61
CA THR A 118 7.14 7.66 8.54
C THR A 118 6.29 7.33 7.33
N PHE A 119 5.18 6.61 7.50
CA PHE A 119 4.26 6.29 6.40
C PHE A 119 3.63 7.52 5.77
N GLY A 120 3.34 8.55 6.57
CA GLY A 120 2.80 9.82 6.12
C GLY A 120 3.80 10.69 5.34
N SER A 121 5.10 10.39 5.44
CA SER A 121 6.16 11.09 4.70
C SER A 121 6.47 10.47 3.34
N ILE A 122 5.96 9.27 3.05
CA ILE A 122 6.25 8.53 1.82
C ILE A 122 5.02 8.58 0.92
N THR A 123 5.12 9.25 -0.22
CA THR A 123 4.05 9.32 -1.21
C THR A 123 4.12 8.18 -2.21
N ILE A 124 3.02 7.94 -2.92
CA ILE A 124 3.00 6.99 -4.04
C ILE A 124 4.03 7.41 -5.11
N ALA A 125 4.17 8.70 -5.40
CA ALA A 125 5.20 9.21 -6.31
C ALA A 125 6.62 8.86 -5.86
N THR A 126 6.91 8.95 -4.57
CA THR A 126 8.21 8.54 -4.00
C THR A 126 8.45 7.05 -4.21
N MET A 127 7.46 6.21 -3.96
CA MET A 127 7.55 4.77 -4.18
C MET A 127 7.80 4.41 -5.64
N VAL A 128 7.13 5.08 -6.58
CA VAL A 128 7.35 4.87 -8.02
C VAL A 128 8.80 5.20 -8.40
N LYS A 129 9.34 6.31 -7.91
CA LYS A 129 10.76 6.68 -8.14
C LYS A 129 11.73 5.64 -7.56
N LEU A 130 11.46 5.12 -6.38
CA LEU A 130 12.29 4.07 -5.76
C LEU A 130 12.27 2.78 -6.60
N LEU A 131 11.13 2.41 -7.15
CA LEU A 131 11.00 1.26 -8.06
C LEU A 131 11.81 1.46 -9.35
N GLU A 132 11.75 2.62 -9.95
CA GLU A 132 12.51 2.94 -11.16
C GLU A 132 14.02 2.82 -10.92
N ARG A 133 14.53 3.36 -9.81
CA ARG A 133 15.93 3.23 -9.40
C ARG A 133 16.32 1.76 -9.21
N HIS A 134 15.54 1.02 -8.46
CA HIS A 134 15.77 -0.40 -8.19
C HIS A 134 15.87 -1.23 -9.47
N ARG A 135 14.96 -1.00 -10.43
CA ARG A 135 14.98 -1.65 -11.74
C ARG A 135 16.19 -1.24 -12.59
N GLY A 136 16.60 0.02 -12.51
CA GLY A 136 17.80 0.54 -13.20
C GLY A 136 19.07 -0.14 -12.69
N ASP A 137 19.22 -0.29 -11.40
CA ASP A 137 20.39 -0.93 -10.77
C ASP A 137 20.47 -2.42 -11.10
N HIS A 138 19.34 -3.13 -11.12
CA HIS A 138 19.30 -4.53 -11.54
C HIS A 138 19.72 -4.73 -12.99
N ARG A 139 19.31 -3.86 -13.91
CA ARG A 139 19.70 -3.92 -15.32
C ARG A 139 21.21 -3.69 -15.50
N ARG A 140 21.79 -2.75 -14.77
CA ARG A 140 23.25 -2.48 -14.80
C ARG A 140 24.05 -3.65 -14.23
N SER A 141 23.60 -4.23 -13.15
CA SER A 141 24.26 -5.41 -12.52
C SER A 141 24.20 -6.64 -13.42
N ALA A 142 23.09 -6.86 -14.12
CA ALA A 142 22.95 -7.97 -15.08
C ALA A 142 23.84 -7.78 -16.32
N ALA A 143 23.92 -6.55 -16.85
CA ALA A 143 24.79 -6.22 -17.99
C ALA A 143 26.29 -6.35 -17.64
N GLY A 144 26.69 -6.00 -16.41
CA GLY A 144 28.08 -6.12 -15.95
C GLY A 144 28.56 -7.56 -15.69
N ARG A 145 27.63 -8.53 -15.58
CA ARG A 145 27.98 -9.97 -15.43
C ARG A 145 28.07 -10.72 -16.77
N ALA A 146 27.58 -10.13 -17.85
CA ALA A 146 27.59 -10.72 -19.19
C ALA A 146 28.80 -10.30 -20.04
N GLY A 147 29.70 -9.48 -19.51
CA GLY A 147 30.99 -9.09 -20.08
C GLY A 147 32.14 -9.68 -19.29
#